data_9dc8570fe172a80987843385aef95f4c
#
_entry.id   9dc8570fe172a80987843385aef95f4c
#
_cell.length_a   1.000
_cell.length_b   1.000
_cell.length_c   1.000
_cell.angle_alpha   90.00
_cell.angle_beta   90.00
_cell.angle_gamma   90.00
#
_symmetry.space_group_name_H-M   'P 1'
#
loop_
_entity.id
_entity.type
_entity.pdbx_description
1 polymer ?
#
loop_
_entity_poly.entity_id
_entity_poly.type
_entity_poly.pdbx_seq_one_letter_code
_entity_poly.pdbx_strand_id
1 'polypeptide(L)'
;METPERNYKSICIRFASQQEYQEMVKDKKRFRNYLKQKSMENSELFPEEIKTGFNFCGFVESKKQEMKMRRIKLKNNEVYQIRPSFLMPYMIAKTDEIEKALYLRRWGVPFEALAHVFGRNPMYYYRAFISMGRPNLVSSTVKNAENLPKDLLGDEKHTWINGEKLFAATTVAGNCILGVGLSQNASTEGLTSAYEDFKLESQTLDPNYSPSTVNTDGWLPTIATWLILFPTITPILCFLHSWLKIQERCKKVKNIFPLIKEKVWHIYHSKSRSHFAQRIRRFRDWSISNVKELPVLSKILELCSNSSKFKLAFDFPSAYRTSATLDRLMNYQDRVLYSAQYFHGYEQSAKLFLRASAILFNFHPYGFRFKHNFPDRISPFSDINRFVYHDNWLHNFLISSSFNGSRFKHKKR
;
A
#
# COMPACT_ATOMS: atom_id res chain seq x y z
N MET A 1 0.84 28.54 -25.50
CA MET A 1 -0.57 28.32 -25.11
C MET A 1 -0.65 27.13 -24.19
N GLU A 2 -0.84 27.36 -22.91
CA GLU A 2 -1.09 26.28 -21.94
C GLU A 2 -2.48 25.71 -22.21
N THR A 3 -2.53 24.42 -22.53
CA THR A 3 -3.81 23.71 -22.62
C THR A 3 -4.47 23.73 -21.25
N PRO A 4 -5.74 24.18 -21.12
CA PRO A 4 -6.40 24.26 -19.83
C PRO A 4 -6.39 22.90 -19.14
N GLU A 5 -5.95 22.87 -17.89
CA GLU A 5 -5.98 21.67 -17.05
C GLU A 5 -7.44 21.18 -16.96
N ARG A 6 -7.74 20.09 -17.65
CA ARG A 6 -9.07 19.47 -17.55
C ARG A 6 -9.21 18.83 -16.18
N ASN A 7 -9.82 19.58 -15.25
CA ASN A 7 -10.12 19.14 -13.89
C ASN A 7 -11.28 18.13 -13.88
N TYR A 8 -11.02 16.88 -14.32
CA TYR A 8 -12.01 15.82 -14.22
C TYR A 8 -11.99 15.21 -12.82
N LYS A 9 -12.69 15.84 -11.90
CA LYS A 9 -13.03 15.24 -10.62
C LYS A 9 -14.14 14.22 -10.88
N SER A 10 -13.91 12.96 -10.53
CA SER A 10 -14.84 11.85 -10.75
C SER A 10 -15.23 11.23 -9.42
N ILE A 11 -16.52 11.16 -9.17
CA ILE A 11 -17.12 10.42 -8.06
C ILE A 11 -17.58 9.07 -8.61
N CYS A 12 -17.05 7.99 -8.08
CA CYS A 12 -17.38 6.63 -8.50
C CYS A 12 -18.32 5.99 -7.48
N ILE A 13 -19.48 5.54 -7.93
CA ILE A 13 -20.49 4.91 -7.06
C ILE A 13 -21.05 3.63 -7.69
N ARG A 14 -21.60 2.76 -6.84
CA ARG A 14 -22.23 1.50 -7.26
C ARG A 14 -23.57 1.78 -7.95
N PHE A 15 -23.80 1.08 -9.05
CA PHE A 15 -25.11 0.85 -9.67
C PHE A 15 -25.18 -0.64 -9.97
N ALA A 16 -26.37 -1.24 -9.89
CA ALA A 16 -26.52 -2.68 -10.07
C ALA A 16 -26.26 -3.09 -11.54
N SER A 17 -26.63 -2.21 -12.51
CA SER A 17 -26.42 -2.49 -13.93
C SER A 17 -26.29 -1.22 -14.77
N GLN A 18 -25.84 -1.35 -16.00
CA GLN A 18 -25.84 -0.27 -17.00
C GLN A 18 -27.26 0.23 -17.29
N GLN A 19 -28.23 -0.68 -17.35
CA GLN A 19 -29.63 -0.33 -17.58
C GLN A 19 -30.18 0.51 -16.44
N GLU A 20 -29.98 0.10 -15.18
CA GLU A 20 -30.38 0.86 -14.00
C GLU A 20 -29.80 2.28 -14.02
N TYR A 21 -28.50 2.39 -14.32
CA TYR A 21 -27.86 3.71 -14.43
C TYR A 21 -28.50 4.57 -15.50
N GLN A 22 -28.76 4.04 -16.69
CA GLN A 22 -29.36 4.78 -17.80
C GLN A 22 -30.80 5.23 -17.49
N GLU A 23 -31.59 4.39 -16.83
CA GLU A 23 -32.95 4.74 -16.40
C GLU A 23 -32.93 5.81 -15.31
N MET A 24 -32.07 5.63 -14.30
CA MET A 24 -31.94 6.55 -13.17
C MET A 24 -31.46 7.94 -13.62
N VAL A 25 -30.51 7.99 -14.57
CA VAL A 25 -29.98 9.27 -15.10
C VAL A 25 -31.04 10.08 -15.87
N LYS A 26 -32.06 9.43 -16.46
CA LYS A 26 -33.17 10.12 -17.14
C LYS A 26 -34.07 10.83 -16.14
N ASP A 27 -34.29 10.26 -14.97
CA ASP A 27 -35.08 10.84 -13.89
C ASP A 27 -34.21 11.68 -12.94
N LYS A 28 -34.25 13.01 -13.15
CA LYS A 28 -33.46 13.97 -12.34
C LYS A 28 -33.79 13.88 -10.82
N LYS A 29 -35.06 13.65 -10.45
CA LYS A 29 -35.51 13.60 -9.05
C LYS A 29 -35.00 12.32 -8.39
N ARG A 30 -35.20 11.17 -9.03
CA ARG A 30 -34.70 9.86 -8.56
C ARG A 30 -33.17 9.87 -8.43
N PHE A 31 -32.45 10.37 -9.44
CA PHE A 31 -30.99 10.43 -9.41
C PHE A 31 -30.45 11.36 -8.32
N ARG A 32 -31.11 12.51 -8.10
CA ARG A 32 -30.75 13.42 -7.00
C ARG A 32 -30.92 12.75 -5.63
N ASN A 33 -32.04 12.06 -5.41
CA ASN A 33 -32.28 11.36 -4.16
C ASN A 33 -31.27 10.23 -3.92
N TYR A 34 -30.94 9.49 -4.98
CA TYR A 34 -29.92 8.44 -4.92
C TYR A 34 -28.54 9.01 -4.53
N LEU A 35 -28.09 10.11 -5.16
CA LEU A 35 -26.84 10.75 -4.82
C LEU A 35 -26.81 11.28 -3.40
N LYS A 36 -27.92 11.90 -2.93
CA LYS A 36 -28.04 12.34 -1.53
C LYS A 36 -27.94 11.17 -0.56
N GLN A 37 -28.66 10.09 -0.83
CA GLN A 37 -28.58 8.88 0.00
C GLN A 37 -27.14 8.35 0.05
N LYS A 38 -26.48 8.18 -1.11
CA LYS A 38 -25.09 7.71 -1.17
C LYS A 38 -24.10 8.63 -0.47
N SER A 39 -24.30 9.94 -0.52
CA SER A 39 -23.45 10.90 0.19
C SER A 39 -23.67 10.89 1.71
N MET A 40 -24.83 10.44 2.20
CA MET A 40 -25.06 10.22 3.62
C MET A 40 -24.48 8.89 4.09
N GLU A 41 -24.63 7.83 3.28
CA GLU A 41 -24.10 6.49 3.61
C GLU A 41 -22.56 6.44 3.61
N ASN A 42 -21.91 7.15 2.69
CA ASN A 42 -20.47 7.10 2.45
C ASN A 42 -19.93 8.51 2.19
N SER A 43 -19.96 9.35 3.20
CA SER A 43 -19.60 10.78 3.07
C SER A 43 -18.16 10.99 2.60
N GLU A 44 -17.25 10.09 2.91
CA GLU A 44 -15.84 10.11 2.54
C GLU A 44 -15.60 9.91 1.02
N LEU A 45 -16.59 9.44 0.27
CA LEU A 45 -16.52 9.31 -1.19
C LEU A 45 -16.90 10.59 -1.94
N PHE A 46 -17.34 11.61 -1.22
CA PHE A 46 -17.88 12.83 -1.78
C PHE A 46 -17.18 14.08 -1.21
N PRO A 47 -17.14 15.20 -1.96
CA PRO A 47 -16.70 16.47 -1.40
C PRO A 47 -17.69 16.95 -0.32
N GLU A 48 -17.18 17.60 0.73
CA GLU A 48 -18.01 18.08 1.86
C GLU A 48 -19.14 19.00 1.41
N GLU A 49 -18.86 19.82 0.41
CA GLU A 49 -19.82 20.80 -0.14
C GLU A 49 -21.06 20.16 -0.75
N ILE A 50 -21.06 18.86 -1.02
CA ILE A 50 -22.26 18.16 -1.53
C ILE A 50 -23.43 18.26 -0.54
N LYS A 51 -23.13 18.37 0.76
CA LYS A 51 -24.13 18.54 1.83
C LYS A 51 -24.92 19.84 1.68
N THR A 52 -24.31 20.88 1.13
CA THR A 52 -24.96 22.17 0.89
C THR A 52 -25.84 22.19 -0.37
N GLY A 53 -25.79 21.09 -1.15
CA GLY A 53 -26.57 20.89 -2.38
C GLY A 53 -25.74 21.01 -3.65
N PHE A 54 -26.30 20.51 -4.74
CA PHE A 54 -25.70 20.51 -6.07
C PHE A 54 -26.72 20.66 -7.17
N ASN A 55 -26.26 21.11 -8.34
CA ASN A 55 -27.04 21.19 -9.55
C ASN A 55 -26.53 20.25 -10.63
N PHE A 56 -27.40 19.73 -11.48
CA PHE A 56 -26.98 19.00 -12.66
C PHE A 56 -26.51 19.98 -13.75
N CYS A 57 -25.29 19.72 -14.28
CA CYS A 57 -24.67 20.58 -15.30
C CYS A 57 -24.36 19.81 -16.61
N GLY A 58 -25.31 18.97 -17.04
CA GLY A 58 -25.21 18.22 -18.30
C GLY A 58 -24.51 16.87 -18.15
N PHE A 59 -23.87 16.43 -19.22
CA PHE A 59 -23.24 15.10 -19.34
C PHE A 59 -21.82 15.19 -19.88
N VAL A 60 -21.02 14.18 -19.58
CA VAL A 60 -19.82 13.85 -20.34
C VAL A 60 -20.14 12.61 -21.16
N GLU A 61 -19.97 12.70 -22.46
CA GLU A 61 -20.11 11.56 -23.35
C GLU A 61 -18.76 10.83 -23.45
N SER A 62 -18.77 9.58 -23.07
CA SER A 62 -17.62 8.70 -23.27
C SER A 62 -17.78 7.99 -24.61
N LYS A 63 -17.11 8.49 -25.65
CA LYS A 63 -17.07 7.82 -26.96
C LYS A 63 -16.54 6.38 -26.87
N LYS A 64 -15.64 6.13 -25.89
CA LYS A 64 -15.03 4.80 -25.67
C LYS A 64 -15.98 3.80 -25.03
N GLN A 65 -16.97 4.27 -24.28
CA GLN A 65 -17.88 3.42 -23.49
C GLN A 65 -19.32 3.55 -23.96
N GLU A 66 -19.56 4.34 -25.02
CA GLU A 66 -20.86 4.61 -25.61
C GLU A 66 -21.92 4.99 -24.58
N MET A 67 -21.50 5.77 -23.58
CA MET A 67 -22.32 6.13 -22.44
C MET A 67 -22.19 7.59 -22.05
N LYS A 68 -23.30 8.18 -21.64
CA LYS A 68 -23.38 9.54 -21.10
C LYS A 68 -23.30 9.48 -19.57
N MET A 69 -22.27 10.10 -18.99
CA MET A 69 -22.11 10.22 -17.55
C MET A 69 -22.60 11.58 -17.07
N ARG A 70 -23.46 11.59 -16.06
CA ARG A 70 -24.03 12.82 -15.49
C ARG A 70 -22.93 13.62 -14.77
N ARG A 71 -22.97 14.95 -14.93
CA ARG A 71 -22.16 15.90 -14.15
C ARG A 71 -23.02 16.62 -13.12
N ILE A 72 -22.41 16.87 -11.97
CA ILE A 72 -22.96 17.74 -10.92
C ILE A 72 -22.03 18.94 -10.74
N LYS A 73 -22.62 20.09 -10.43
CA LYS A 73 -21.91 21.32 -10.07
C LYS A 73 -22.29 21.68 -8.64
N LEU A 74 -21.31 21.84 -7.79
CA LEU A 74 -21.46 22.26 -6.40
C LEU A 74 -21.63 23.77 -6.29
N LYS A 75 -21.96 24.28 -5.11
CA LYS A 75 -22.12 25.72 -4.86
C LYS A 75 -20.82 26.51 -5.02
N ASN A 76 -19.68 25.89 -4.74
CA ASN A 76 -18.34 26.46 -4.96
C ASN A 76 -17.88 26.45 -6.43
N ASN A 77 -18.81 26.20 -7.38
CA ASN A 77 -18.58 26.06 -8.82
C ASN A 77 -17.75 24.85 -9.27
N GLU A 78 -17.33 23.98 -8.38
CA GLU A 78 -16.65 22.74 -8.75
C GLU A 78 -17.57 21.76 -9.46
N VAL A 79 -17.04 21.09 -10.48
CA VAL A 79 -17.81 20.15 -11.31
C VAL A 79 -17.25 18.75 -11.13
N TYR A 80 -18.13 17.80 -10.86
CA TYR A 80 -17.81 16.38 -10.71
C TYR A 80 -18.60 15.54 -11.70
N GLN A 81 -17.93 14.51 -12.22
CA GLN A 81 -18.56 13.48 -13.04
C GLN A 81 -18.96 12.31 -12.16
N ILE A 82 -20.21 11.86 -12.29
CA ILE A 82 -20.67 10.64 -11.61
C ILE A 82 -20.42 9.45 -12.51
N ARG A 83 -19.47 8.60 -12.10
CA ARG A 83 -19.03 7.40 -12.84
C ARG A 83 -19.56 6.15 -12.15
N PRO A 84 -20.25 5.26 -12.87
CA PRO A 84 -20.61 3.94 -12.33
C PRO A 84 -19.37 3.06 -12.14
N SER A 85 -19.37 2.23 -11.09
CA SER A 85 -18.23 1.34 -10.78
C SER A 85 -18.03 0.20 -11.78
N PHE A 86 -19.03 -0.11 -12.60
CA PHE A 86 -18.90 -1.10 -13.67
C PHE A 86 -18.12 -0.59 -14.91
N LEU A 87 -17.65 0.66 -14.90
CA LEU A 87 -16.82 1.26 -15.95
C LEU A 87 -15.40 1.47 -15.47
N MET A 88 -14.45 0.88 -16.18
CA MET A 88 -13.03 1.15 -15.96
C MET A 88 -12.68 2.59 -16.39
N PRO A 89 -11.91 3.33 -15.56
CA PRO A 89 -11.45 4.66 -15.94
C PRO A 89 -10.46 4.58 -17.12
N TYR A 90 -10.59 5.52 -18.06
CA TYR A 90 -9.69 5.69 -19.23
C TYR A 90 -9.66 4.54 -20.25
N MET A 91 -10.53 3.54 -20.12
CA MET A 91 -10.58 2.34 -20.97
C MET A 91 -11.96 2.15 -21.63
N ILE A 92 -12.00 1.25 -22.62
CA ILE A 92 -13.26 0.76 -23.24
C ILE A 92 -13.92 -0.32 -22.37
N ALA A 93 -13.10 -1.02 -21.54
CA ALA A 93 -13.53 -2.18 -20.79
C ALA A 93 -14.59 -1.89 -19.73
N LYS A 94 -15.46 -2.85 -19.50
CA LYS A 94 -16.22 -3.01 -18.27
C LYS A 94 -15.34 -3.58 -17.16
N THR A 95 -15.66 -3.23 -15.92
CA THR A 95 -14.88 -3.66 -14.75
C THR A 95 -14.83 -5.18 -14.64
N ASP A 96 -15.96 -5.88 -14.86
CA ASP A 96 -16.05 -7.33 -14.77
C ASP A 96 -15.23 -8.07 -15.84
N GLU A 97 -15.02 -7.46 -17.02
CA GLU A 97 -14.17 -8.02 -18.08
C GLU A 97 -12.69 -8.01 -17.69
N ILE A 98 -12.26 -6.97 -17.00
CA ILE A 98 -10.85 -6.78 -16.59
C ILE A 98 -10.54 -7.46 -15.26
N GLU A 99 -11.53 -7.60 -14.40
CA GLU A 99 -11.35 -8.09 -13.04
C GLU A 99 -10.62 -9.45 -13.00
N LYS A 100 -11.08 -10.43 -13.77
CA LYS A 100 -10.49 -11.78 -13.81
C LYS A 100 -9.03 -11.77 -14.24
N ALA A 101 -8.69 -10.95 -15.22
CA ALA A 101 -7.31 -10.83 -15.69
C ALA A 101 -6.42 -10.16 -14.63
N LEU A 102 -6.87 -9.07 -14.01
CA LEU A 102 -6.13 -8.40 -12.94
C LEU A 102 -6.05 -9.25 -11.66
N TYR A 103 -7.07 -10.10 -11.40
CA TYR A 103 -7.00 -11.07 -10.32
C TYR A 103 -5.78 -12.00 -10.46
N LEU A 104 -5.55 -12.53 -11.66
CA LEU A 104 -4.40 -13.39 -11.94
C LEU A 104 -3.07 -12.63 -11.87
N ARG A 105 -3.08 -11.33 -12.15
CA ARG A 105 -1.88 -10.49 -12.02
C ARG A 105 -1.32 -10.47 -10.59
N ARG A 106 -2.16 -10.63 -9.59
CA ARG A 106 -1.76 -10.79 -8.17
C ARG A 106 -0.77 -11.94 -7.96
N TRP A 107 -0.88 -12.97 -8.80
CA TRP A 107 -0.05 -14.18 -8.74
C TRP A 107 1.16 -14.13 -9.67
N GLY A 108 1.42 -12.97 -10.30
CA GLY A 108 2.56 -12.79 -11.19
C GLY A 108 2.33 -13.27 -12.62
N VAL A 109 1.09 -13.61 -13.03
CA VAL A 109 0.81 -14.05 -14.41
C VAL A 109 1.19 -12.93 -15.40
N PRO A 110 2.07 -13.20 -16.41
CA PRO A 110 2.49 -12.19 -17.37
C PRO A 110 1.35 -11.65 -18.23
N PHE A 111 1.50 -10.41 -18.73
CA PHE A 111 0.47 -9.78 -19.57
C PHE A 111 0.23 -10.53 -20.89
N GLU A 112 1.26 -11.17 -21.46
CA GLU A 112 1.18 -12.05 -22.63
C GLU A 112 0.27 -13.25 -22.34
N ALA A 113 0.42 -13.87 -21.17
CA ALA A 113 -0.43 -15.00 -20.77
C ALA A 113 -1.87 -14.55 -20.54
N LEU A 114 -2.10 -13.37 -19.95
CA LEU A 114 -3.43 -12.79 -19.82
C LEU A 114 -4.07 -12.53 -21.19
N ALA A 115 -3.28 -12.00 -22.14
CA ALA A 115 -3.74 -11.77 -23.51
C ALA A 115 -4.10 -13.09 -24.23
N HIS A 116 -3.32 -14.13 -24.01
CA HIS A 116 -3.60 -15.45 -24.57
C HIS A 116 -4.91 -16.05 -24.05
N VAL A 117 -5.14 -15.95 -22.74
CA VAL A 117 -6.32 -16.56 -22.07
C VAL A 117 -7.61 -15.76 -22.29
N PHE A 118 -7.53 -14.42 -22.20
CA PHE A 118 -8.72 -13.54 -22.25
C PHE A 118 -8.91 -12.81 -23.57
N GLY A 119 -8.02 -13.01 -24.54
CA GLY A 119 -7.96 -12.21 -25.77
C GLY A 119 -7.40 -10.80 -25.50
N ARG A 120 -7.51 -9.92 -26.46
CA ARG A 120 -6.96 -8.57 -26.45
C ARG A 120 -5.41 -8.55 -26.50
N ASN A 121 -4.86 -7.37 -26.65
CA ASN A 121 -3.41 -7.15 -26.68
C ASN A 121 -2.82 -7.11 -25.26
N PRO A 122 -1.60 -7.58 -24.99
CA PRO A 122 -0.95 -7.48 -23.68
C PRO A 122 -0.91 -6.05 -23.11
N MET A 123 -0.69 -5.05 -23.98
CA MET A 123 -0.69 -3.63 -23.58
C MET A 123 -2.04 -3.12 -23.09
N TYR A 124 -3.14 -3.80 -23.45
CA TYR A 124 -4.47 -3.49 -22.94
C TYR A 124 -4.54 -3.77 -21.43
N TYR A 125 -4.07 -4.96 -21.00
CA TYR A 125 -4.02 -5.35 -19.59
C TYR A 125 -2.96 -4.57 -18.82
N TYR A 126 -1.81 -4.29 -19.42
CA TYR A 126 -0.79 -3.42 -18.83
C TYR A 126 -1.34 -2.03 -18.52
N ARG A 127 -2.04 -1.39 -19.47
CA ARG A 127 -2.66 -0.07 -19.27
C ARG A 127 -3.75 -0.10 -18.20
N ALA A 128 -4.56 -1.16 -18.16
CA ALA A 128 -5.55 -1.36 -17.09
C ALA A 128 -4.85 -1.41 -15.73
N PHE A 129 -3.82 -2.23 -15.61
CA PHE A 129 -3.06 -2.42 -14.39
C PHE A 129 -2.40 -1.12 -13.92
N ILE A 130 -1.59 -0.45 -14.73
CA ILE A 130 -0.90 0.78 -14.31
C ILE A 130 -1.86 1.92 -14.00
N SER A 131 -3.07 1.93 -14.59
CA SER A 131 -4.08 2.94 -14.28
C SER A 131 -4.53 2.90 -12.82
N MET A 132 -4.45 1.73 -12.17
CA MET A 132 -4.74 1.54 -10.75
C MET A 132 -3.73 2.26 -9.84
N GLY A 133 -2.51 2.50 -10.31
CA GLY A 133 -1.47 3.23 -9.55
C GLY A 133 -1.62 4.75 -9.53
N ARG A 134 -2.59 5.32 -10.26
CA ARG A 134 -2.77 6.76 -10.37
C ARG A 134 -3.44 7.41 -9.15
N PRO A 135 -4.45 6.82 -8.50
CA PRO A 135 -5.05 7.40 -7.30
C PRO A 135 -4.07 7.52 -6.15
N ASN A 136 -4.40 8.38 -5.20
CA ASN A 136 -3.72 8.45 -3.91
C ASN A 136 -3.83 7.08 -3.21
N LEU A 137 -2.68 6.47 -2.90
CA LEU A 137 -2.61 5.11 -2.36
C LEU A 137 -3.17 5.05 -0.94
N VAL A 138 -2.81 6.02 -0.10
CA VAL A 138 -3.26 6.08 1.29
C VAL A 138 -4.76 6.30 1.36
N SER A 139 -5.29 7.38 0.75
CA SER A 139 -6.72 7.72 0.82
C SER A 139 -7.61 6.71 0.08
N SER A 140 -7.06 5.96 -0.90
CA SER A 140 -7.79 4.85 -1.52
C SER A 140 -7.84 3.62 -0.61
N THR A 141 -6.83 3.41 0.24
CA THR A 141 -6.73 2.23 1.11
C THR A 141 -7.34 2.48 2.49
N VAL A 142 -7.10 3.64 3.09
CA VAL A 142 -7.62 4.06 4.41
C VAL A 142 -8.71 5.09 4.18
N LYS A 143 -9.90 4.86 4.72
CA LYS A 143 -11.08 5.70 4.45
C LYS A 143 -11.37 6.74 5.53
N ASN A 144 -11.00 6.48 6.76
CA ASN A 144 -11.17 7.40 7.89
C ASN A 144 -9.81 7.77 8.47
N ALA A 145 -9.62 9.04 8.80
CA ALA A 145 -8.39 9.54 9.42
C ALA A 145 -8.03 8.78 10.71
N GLU A 146 -9.03 8.39 11.49
CA GLU A 146 -8.86 7.61 12.72
C GLU A 146 -8.25 6.21 12.50
N ASN A 147 -8.39 5.67 11.29
CA ASN A 147 -7.82 4.38 10.89
C ASN A 147 -6.39 4.51 10.33
N LEU A 148 -5.83 5.74 10.24
CA LEU A 148 -4.43 5.91 9.87
C LEU A 148 -3.53 5.24 10.92
N PRO A 149 -2.64 4.32 10.50
CA PRO A 149 -1.82 3.57 11.43
C PRO A 149 -0.83 4.47 12.18
N LYS A 150 -0.74 4.31 13.50
CA LYS A 150 0.27 5.00 14.32
C LYS A 150 1.63 4.33 14.27
N ASP A 151 1.67 3.05 13.93
CA ASP A 151 2.88 2.24 13.89
C ASP A 151 3.10 1.71 12.48
N LEU A 152 4.30 1.93 11.96
CA LEU A 152 4.68 1.65 10.58
C LEU A 152 5.81 0.63 10.49
N LEU A 153 5.94 0.04 9.31
CA LEU A 153 7.10 -0.72 8.86
C LEU A 153 7.66 -0.02 7.62
N GLY A 154 8.96 0.20 7.58
CA GLY A 154 9.64 0.81 6.43
C GLY A 154 10.87 0.00 6.04
N ASP A 155 11.03 -0.28 4.75
CA ASP A 155 12.20 -0.97 4.20
C ASP A 155 12.34 -0.69 2.70
N GLU A 156 13.52 -0.91 2.13
CA GLU A 156 13.86 -0.67 0.75
C GLU A 156 14.16 -1.97 0.01
N LYS A 157 13.41 -2.19 -1.06
CA LYS A 157 13.63 -3.29 -1.99
C LYS A 157 14.56 -2.86 -3.12
N HIS A 158 15.63 -3.62 -3.36
CA HIS A 158 16.44 -3.44 -4.57
C HIS A 158 15.65 -3.86 -5.81
N THR A 159 15.69 -3.02 -6.83
CA THR A 159 15.12 -3.29 -8.16
C THR A 159 16.01 -2.68 -9.25
N TRP A 160 15.63 -2.81 -10.50
CA TRP A 160 16.40 -2.30 -11.63
C TRP A 160 15.49 -1.63 -12.66
N ILE A 161 15.99 -0.60 -13.32
CA ILE A 161 15.39 0.04 -14.49
C ILE A 161 16.45 0.19 -15.56
N ASN A 162 16.21 -0.36 -16.75
CA ASN A 162 17.18 -0.34 -17.86
C ASN A 162 18.60 -0.81 -17.46
N GLY A 163 18.72 -1.75 -16.53
CA GLY A 163 19.98 -2.25 -16.01
C GLY A 163 20.59 -1.45 -14.85
N GLU A 164 20.05 -0.27 -14.53
CA GLU A 164 20.48 0.54 -13.39
C GLU A 164 19.75 0.16 -12.11
N LYS A 165 20.49 0.12 -11.00
CA LYS A 165 19.95 -0.23 -9.69
C LYS A 165 19.08 0.88 -9.13
N LEU A 166 17.90 0.52 -8.62
CA LEU A 166 16.98 1.39 -7.92
C LEU A 166 16.60 0.80 -6.55
N PHE A 167 16.05 1.65 -5.70
CA PHE A 167 15.51 1.28 -4.39
C PHE A 167 14.01 1.59 -4.36
N ALA A 168 13.19 0.57 -4.14
CA ALA A 168 11.74 0.72 -3.94
C ALA A 168 11.48 0.87 -2.44
N ALA A 169 11.36 2.11 -1.98
CA ALA A 169 11.02 2.43 -0.60
C ALA A 169 9.57 2.08 -0.32
N THR A 170 9.32 1.19 0.62
CA THR A 170 7.98 0.64 0.90
C THR A 170 7.56 0.91 2.33
N THR A 171 6.36 1.48 2.51
CA THR A 171 5.72 1.70 3.81
C THR A 171 4.54 0.75 3.96
N VAL A 172 4.51 0.04 5.07
CA VAL A 172 3.49 -0.97 5.38
C VAL A 172 2.90 -0.75 6.76
N ALA A 173 1.61 -0.92 6.90
CA ALA A 173 0.93 -1.05 8.18
C ALA A 173 -0.42 -1.76 8.01
N GLY A 174 -0.94 -2.41 9.05
CA GLY A 174 -2.25 -3.05 9.03
C GLY A 174 -2.44 -4.09 7.93
N ASN A 175 -1.38 -4.81 7.54
CA ASN A 175 -1.32 -5.70 6.38
C ASN A 175 -1.49 -5.01 5.01
N CYS A 176 -1.48 -3.68 4.94
CA CYS A 176 -1.58 -2.92 3.69
C CYS A 176 -0.23 -2.31 3.31
N ILE A 177 0.02 -2.17 2.02
CA ILE A 177 1.09 -1.33 1.48
C ILE A 177 0.50 0.09 1.36
N LEU A 178 1.01 1.03 2.15
CA LEU A 178 0.50 2.40 2.22
C LEU A 178 1.39 3.41 1.49
N GLY A 179 2.64 3.06 1.21
CA GLY A 179 3.56 3.89 0.44
C GLY A 179 4.48 3.05 -0.42
N VAL A 180 4.72 3.49 -1.65
CA VAL A 180 5.77 2.95 -2.52
C VAL A 180 6.34 4.07 -3.35
N GLY A 181 7.63 4.33 -3.17
CA GLY A 181 8.40 5.29 -3.97
C GLY A 181 9.65 4.68 -4.54
N LEU A 182 10.26 5.36 -5.51
CA LEU A 182 11.52 4.94 -6.11
C LEU A 182 12.63 5.94 -5.77
N SER A 183 13.82 5.43 -5.46
CA SER A 183 15.04 6.19 -5.32
C SER A 183 16.13 5.63 -6.20
N GLN A 184 16.88 6.50 -6.87
CA GLN A 184 18.01 6.12 -7.72
C GLN A 184 19.26 5.75 -6.89
N ASN A 185 19.30 6.17 -5.63
CA ASN A 185 20.42 5.91 -4.73
C ASN A 185 19.94 5.63 -3.31
N ALA A 186 20.88 5.17 -2.50
CA ALA A 186 20.66 4.81 -1.11
C ALA A 186 20.96 5.97 -0.13
N SER A 187 21.05 7.20 -0.62
CA SER A 187 21.28 8.37 0.24
C SER A 187 20.03 8.74 1.02
N THR A 188 20.20 9.43 2.12
CA THR A 188 19.07 9.97 2.91
C THR A 188 18.16 10.88 2.07
N GLU A 189 18.74 11.70 1.17
CA GLU A 189 17.99 12.60 0.29
C GLU A 189 17.11 11.84 -0.70
N GLY A 190 17.71 10.84 -1.39
CA GLY A 190 16.99 10.01 -2.34
C GLY A 190 15.86 9.22 -1.70
N LEU A 191 16.11 8.63 -0.52
CA LEU A 191 15.10 7.91 0.25
C LEU A 191 14.02 8.85 0.80
N THR A 192 14.39 10.07 1.23
CA THR A 192 13.41 11.07 1.69
C THR A 192 12.42 11.39 0.58
N SER A 193 12.90 11.64 -0.64
CA SER A 193 12.03 11.87 -1.79
C SER A 193 11.13 10.66 -2.10
N ALA A 194 11.63 9.43 -1.93
CA ALA A 194 10.86 8.22 -2.18
C ALA A 194 9.76 7.97 -1.11
N TYR A 195 10.03 8.24 0.16
CA TYR A 195 9.06 8.10 1.24
C TYR A 195 8.11 9.31 1.39
N GLU A 196 8.47 10.47 0.81
CA GLU A 196 7.68 11.69 0.89
C GLU A 196 6.26 11.52 0.31
N ASP A 197 6.11 10.71 -0.74
CA ASP A 197 4.78 10.41 -1.27
C ASP A 197 3.82 9.87 -0.20
N PHE A 198 4.29 8.98 0.68
CA PHE A 198 3.48 8.46 1.78
C PHE A 198 3.07 9.58 2.75
N LYS A 199 4.01 10.48 3.12
CA LYS A 199 3.70 11.61 3.99
C LYS A 199 2.64 12.51 3.36
N LEU A 200 2.84 12.95 2.13
CA LEU A 200 1.92 13.84 1.42
C LEU A 200 0.53 13.20 1.25
N GLU A 201 0.49 11.93 0.92
CA GLU A 201 -0.76 11.20 0.73
C GLU A 201 -1.52 10.97 2.05
N SER A 202 -0.82 10.68 3.14
CA SER A 202 -1.45 10.54 4.46
C SER A 202 -1.93 11.89 5.00
N GLN A 203 -1.18 12.96 4.78
CA GLN A 203 -1.57 14.33 5.17
C GLN A 203 -2.72 14.90 4.32
N THR A 204 -3.01 14.31 3.15
CA THR A 204 -4.25 14.63 2.42
C THR A 204 -5.50 14.13 3.17
N LEU A 205 -5.38 13.01 3.91
CA LEU A 205 -6.48 12.45 4.70
C LEU A 205 -6.56 13.09 6.10
N ASP A 206 -5.41 13.31 6.75
CA ASP A 206 -5.28 14.04 8.01
C ASP A 206 -4.06 14.98 7.96
N PRO A 207 -4.26 16.30 7.83
CA PRO A 207 -3.16 17.26 7.77
C PRO A 207 -2.19 17.21 8.95
N ASN A 208 -2.65 16.72 10.12
CA ASN A 208 -1.87 16.62 11.34
C ASN A 208 -1.27 15.22 11.56
N TYR A 209 -1.42 14.31 10.58
CA TYR A 209 -0.93 12.95 10.74
C TYR A 209 0.57 12.91 11.02
N SER A 210 0.90 12.28 12.13
CA SER A 210 2.27 11.95 12.55
C SER A 210 2.26 10.56 13.19
N PRO A 211 2.92 9.56 12.57
CA PRO A 211 3.02 8.23 13.14
C PRO A 211 3.90 8.24 14.40
N SER A 212 3.60 7.34 15.34
CA SER A 212 4.34 7.23 16.61
C SER A 212 5.63 6.46 16.44
N THR A 213 5.61 5.36 15.66
CA THR A 213 6.78 4.49 15.47
C THR A 213 6.95 4.04 14.02
N VAL A 214 8.21 3.73 13.68
CA VAL A 214 8.55 2.99 12.47
C VAL A 214 9.56 1.90 12.79
N ASN A 215 9.26 0.66 12.40
CA ASN A 215 10.21 -0.46 12.51
C ASN A 215 11.02 -0.57 11.21
N THR A 216 12.35 -0.58 11.33
CA THR A 216 13.30 -0.68 10.22
C THR A 216 14.38 -1.72 10.52
N ASP A 217 15.17 -2.11 9.52
CA ASP A 217 16.32 -3.00 9.67
C ASP A 217 17.50 -2.37 10.43
N GLY A 218 17.42 -1.07 10.69
CA GLY A 218 18.44 -0.28 11.38
C GLY A 218 19.44 0.42 10.44
N TRP A 219 19.15 0.44 9.14
CA TRP A 219 19.99 1.17 8.19
C TRP A 219 19.88 2.69 8.42
N LEU A 220 21.04 3.35 8.58
CA LEU A 220 21.11 4.74 8.99
C LEU A 220 20.39 5.72 8.03
N PRO A 221 20.55 5.62 6.70
CA PRO A 221 19.82 6.49 5.77
C PRO A 221 18.30 6.38 5.92
N THR A 222 17.76 5.17 6.12
CA THR A 222 16.32 4.97 6.36
C THR A 222 15.86 5.63 7.64
N ILE A 223 16.61 5.44 8.74
CA ILE A 223 16.30 6.08 10.04
C ILE A 223 16.33 7.60 9.90
N ALA A 224 17.37 8.17 9.28
CA ALA A 224 17.49 9.61 9.07
C ALA A 224 16.33 10.15 8.22
N THR A 225 15.96 9.44 7.16
CA THR A 225 14.81 9.77 6.32
C THR A 225 13.51 9.88 7.12
N TRP A 226 13.20 8.88 7.94
CA TRP A 226 11.98 8.89 8.75
C TRP A 226 11.94 10.02 9.77
N LEU A 227 13.09 10.37 10.38
CA LEU A 227 13.23 11.50 11.31
C LEU A 227 13.08 12.86 10.61
N ILE A 228 13.53 12.98 9.35
CA ILE A 228 13.32 14.18 8.52
C ILE A 228 11.83 14.34 8.16
N LEU A 229 11.18 13.25 7.74
CA LEU A 229 9.78 13.28 7.33
C LEU A 229 8.84 13.49 8.52
N PHE A 230 9.10 12.83 9.64
CA PHE A 230 8.30 12.88 10.86
C PHE A 230 9.20 13.06 12.09
N PRO A 231 9.51 14.30 12.49
CA PRO A 231 10.50 14.56 13.55
C PRO A 231 10.19 13.94 14.92
N THR A 232 8.92 13.63 15.19
CA THR A 232 8.48 13.03 16.47
C THR A 232 8.41 11.50 16.43
N ILE A 233 8.69 10.88 15.29
CA ILE A 233 8.62 9.42 15.14
C ILE A 233 9.74 8.72 15.93
N THR A 234 9.43 7.58 16.52
CA THR A 234 10.41 6.72 17.20
C THR A 234 10.82 5.56 16.30
N PRO A 235 12.05 5.54 15.76
CA PRO A 235 12.56 4.38 15.03
C PRO A 235 12.79 3.20 15.96
N ILE A 236 12.21 2.04 15.62
CA ILE A 236 12.37 0.78 16.35
C ILE A 236 13.20 -0.18 15.48
N LEU A 237 14.26 -0.71 16.07
CA LEU A 237 15.10 -1.69 15.37
C LEU A 237 14.38 -3.03 15.24
N CYS A 238 14.38 -3.60 14.03
CA CYS A 238 13.80 -4.91 13.76
C CYS A 238 14.60 -6.05 14.45
N PHE A 239 13.94 -6.75 15.36
CA PHE A 239 14.56 -7.88 16.06
C PHE A 239 14.81 -9.06 15.12
N LEU A 240 13.95 -9.28 14.13
CA LEU A 240 14.07 -10.37 13.16
C LEU A 240 15.36 -10.28 12.34
N HIS A 241 15.71 -9.10 11.83
CA HIS A 241 16.95 -8.90 11.06
C HIS A 241 18.20 -9.21 11.89
N SER A 242 18.21 -8.83 13.16
CA SER A 242 19.33 -9.19 14.06
C SER A 242 19.41 -10.71 14.29
N TRP A 243 18.26 -11.38 14.41
CA TRP A 243 18.21 -12.86 14.48
C TRP A 243 18.70 -13.51 13.18
N LEU A 244 18.26 -13.04 12.01
CA LEU A 244 18.66 -13.61 10.71
C LEU A 244 20.18 -13.50 10.49
N LYS A 245 20.83 -12.42 10.92
CA LYS A 245 22.30 -12.27 10.89
C LYS A 245 23.00 -13.34 11.73
N ILE A 246 22.47 -13.67 12.92
CA ILE A 246 23.00 -14.76 13.78
C ILE A 246 22.76 -16.11 13.10
N GLN A 247 21.56 -16.38 12.63
CA GLN A 247 21.18 -17.63 11.96
C GLN A 247 22.07 -17.92 10.75
N GLU A 248 22.38 -16.90 9.95
CA GLU A 248 23.26 -17.05 8.79
C GLU A 248 24.66 -17.52 9.19
N ARG A 249 25.23 -16.95 10.26
CA ARG A 249 26.54 -17.36 10.77
C ARG A 249 26.52 -18.75 11.41
N CYS A 250 25.36 -19.17 11.93
CA CYS A 250 25.21 -20.51 12.54
C CYS A 250 25.08 -21.65 11.52
N LYS A 251 24.99 -21.40 10.21
CA LYS A 251 24.83 -22.47 9.19
C LYS A 251 25.87 -23.56 9.27
N LYS A 252 27.11 -23.23 9.69
CA LYS A 252 28.23 -24.16 9.85
C LYS A 252 28.37 -24.76 11.26
N VAL A 253 27.54 -24.33 12.22
CA VAL A 253 27.67 -24.66 13.66
C VAL A 253 26.37 -25.28 14.16
N LYS A 254 26.10 -26.51 13.71
CA LYS A 254 24.81 -27.17 13.95
C LYS A 254 24.54 -27.51 15.43
N ASN A 255 25.58 -27.80 16.20
CA ASN A 255 25.44 -28.35 17.56
C ASN A 255 24.90 -27.32 18.58
N ILE A 256 25.35 -26.06 18.51
CA ILE A 256 24.97 -25.01 19.46
C ILE A 256 23.78 -24.18 18.97
N PHE A 257 23.44 -24.25 17.67
CA PHE A 257 22.38 -23.47 17.05
C PHE A 257 21.00 -23.61 17.72
N PRO A 258 20.51 -24.82 18.08
CA PRO A 258 19.24 -24.98 18.77
C PRO A 258 19.15 -24.19 20.08
N LEU A 259 20.25 -24.21 20.89
CA LEU A 259 20.33 -23.48 22.15
C LEU A 259 20.33 -21.97 21.94
N ILE A 260 21.08 -21.47 20.93
CA ILE A 260 21.08 -20.05 20.56
C ILE A 260 19.66 -19.63 20.15
N LYS A 261 19.00 -20.41 19.27
CA LYS A 261 17.64 -20.16 18.81
C LYS A 261 16.65 -20.05 19.98
N GLU A 262 16.65 -21.02 20.87
CA GLU A 262 15.78 -21.04 22.06
C GLU A 262 15.96 -19.78 22.90
N LYS A 263 17.22 -19.43 23.24
CA LYS A 263 17.53 -18.25 24.06
C LYS A 263 17.12 -16.93 23.37
N VAL A 264 17.35 -16.80 22.07
CA VAL A 264 16.94 -15.60 21.30
C VAL A 264 15.43 -15.46 21.30
N TRP A 265 14.68 -16.54 21.06
CA TRP A 265 13.23 -16.48 21.11
C TRP A 265 12.68 -16.25 22.52
N HIS A 266 13.34 -16.79 23.54
CA HIS A 266 13.01 -16.48 24.92
C HIS A 266 13.19 -14.98 25.24
N ILE A 267 14.23 -14.33 24.69
CA ILE A 267 14.40 -12.87 24.78
C ILE A 267 13.25 -12.15 24.06
N TYR A 268 12.95 -12.54 22.81
CA TYR A 268 11.88 -11.94 22.02
C TYR A 268 10.53 -11.97 22.74
N HIS A 269 10.18 -13.08 23.38
CA HIS A 269 8.93 -13.26 24.12
C HIS A 269 8.92 -12.62 25.52
N SER A 270 9.83 -11.70 25.81
CA SER A 270 9.80 -10.96 27.07
C SER A 270 8.55 -10.06 27.14
N LYS A 271 7.88 -10.10 28.30
CA LYS A 271 6.64 -9.35 28.54
C LYS A 271 6.88 -7.91 29.02
N SER A 272 8.10 -7.57 29.45
CA SER A 272 8.43 -6.25 29.96
C SER A 272 9.85 -5.84 29.57
N ARG A 273 10.10 -4.54 29.62
CA ARG A 273 11.41 -3.92 29.37
C ARG A 273 12.48 -4.46 30.31
N SER A 274 12.15 -4.67 31.59
CA SER A 274 13.11 -5.22 32.58
C SER A 274 13.43 -6.70 32.32
N HIS A 275 12.42 -7.52 32.04
CA HIS A 275 12.63 -8.91 31.67
C HIS A 275 13.48 -9.05 30.40
N PHE A 276 13.23 -8.21 29.41
CA PHE A 276 14.03 -8.17 28.18
C PHE A 276 15.49 -7.86 28.51
N ALA A 277 15.75 -6.80 29.29
CA ALA A 277 17.09 -6.39 29.68
C ALA A 277 17.84 -7.47 30.47
N GLN A 278 17.16 -8.18 31.40
CA GLN A 278 17.73 -9.26 32.18
C GLN A 278 18.09 -10.47 31.30
N ARG A 279 17.19 -10.86 30.36
CA ARG A 279 17.42 -11.99 29.46
C ARG A 279 18.56 -11.72 28.47
N ILE A 280 18.67 -10.49 27.97
CA ILE A 280 19.79 -10.05 27.10
C ILE A 280 21.12 -10.18 27.86
N ARG A 281 21.23 -9.73 29.12
CA ARG A 281 22.44 -9.85 29.90
C ARG A 281 22.83 -11.33 30.11
N ARG A 282 21.90 -12.15 30.58
CA ARG A 282 22.12 -13.58 30.76
C ARG A 282 22.53 -14.28 29.46
N PHE A 283 21.94 -13.90 28.33
CA PHE A 283 22.28 -14.44 27.03
C PHE A 283 23.69 -14.05 26.59
N ARG A 284 24.05 -12.78 26.79
CA ARG A 284 25.42 -12.30 26.54
C ARG A 284 26.46 -13.08 27.33
N ASP A 285 26.27 -13.17 28.63
CA ASP A 285 27.23 -13.84 29.54
C ASP A 285 27.36 -15.33 29.18
N TRP A 286 26.21 -16.00 28.94
CA TRP A 286 26.19 -17.39 28.48
C TRP A 286 26.91 -17.54 27.12
N SER A 287 26.71 -16.63 26.19
CA SER A 287 27.31 -16.71 24.84
C SER A 287 28.83 -16.56 24.89
N ILE A 288 29.36 -15.67 25.74
CA ILE A 288 30.81 -15.50 25.92
C ILE A 288 31.44 -16.78 26.41
N SER A 289 30.76 -17.51 27.30
CA SER A 289 31.31 -18.77 27.89
C SER A 289 31.15 -20.00 27.00
N ASN A 290 30.12 -20.02 26.10
CA ASN A 290 29.72 -21.25 25.40
C ASN A 290 29.88 -21.20 23.87
N VAL A 291 29.95 -20.00 23.25
CA VAL A 291 30.10 -19.86 21.80
C VAL A 291 31.55 -19.61 21.45
N LYS A 292 32.19 -20.62 20.87
CA LYS A 292 33.63 -20.56 20.49
C LYS A 292 33.84 -19.88 19.13
N GLU A 293 32.84 -19.91 18.27
CA GLU A 293 32.91 -19.38 16.90
C GLU A 293 32.77 -17.86 16.90
N LEU A 294 33.89 -17.17 16.74
CA LEU A 294 33.98 -15.71 16.75
C LEU A 294 32.96 -15.01 15.83
N PRO A 295 32.69 -15.47 14.57
CA PRO A 295 31.70 -14.83 13.72
C PRO A 295 30.27 -14.91 14.27
N VAL A 296 29.91 -16.00 14.97
CA VAL A 296 28.61 -16.18 15.62
C VAL A 296 28.52 -15.29 16.86
N LEU A 297 29.55 -15.38 17.72
CA LEU A 297 29.64 -14.58 18.94
C LEU A 297 29.57 -13.08 18.65
N SER A 298 30.26 -12.59 17.63
CA SER A 298 30.23 -11.21 17.22
C SER A 298 28.81 -10.75 16.91
N LYS A 299 27.98 -11.54 16.19
CA LYS A 299 26.59 -11.18 15.86
C LYS A 299 25.66 -11.27 17.08
N ILE A 300 25.93 -12.17 18.00
CA ILE A 300 25.21 -12.20 19.28
C ILE A 300 25.52 -10.96 20.12
N LEU A 301 26.79 -10.55 20.21
CA LEU A 301 27.19 -9.34 20.93
C LEU A 301 26.61 -8.07 20.27
N GLU A 302 26.53 -8.02 18.93
CA GLU A 302 25.87 -6.95 18.19
C GLU A 302 24.36 -6.86 18.56
N LEU A 303 23.65 -7.99 18.63
CA LEU A 303 22.26 -8.02 19.12
C LEU A 303 22.18 -7.50 20.56
N CYS A 304 23.06 -7.95 21.43
CA CYS A 304 23.06 -7.51 22.84
C CYS A 304 23.37 -6.03 23.01
N SER A 305 24.30 -5.45 22.25
CA SER A 305 24.65 -4.04 22.27
C SER A 305 23.49 -3.13 21.80
N ASN A 306 22.68 -3.61 20.85
CA ASN A 306 21.49 -2.92 20.37
C ASN A 306 20.27 -3.03 21.32
N SER A 307 20.41 -3.58 22.51
CA SER A 307 19.29 -3.83 23.44
C SER A 307 18.47 -2.58 23.78
N SER A 308 19.10 -1.40 23.85
CA SER A 308 18.42 -0.11 24.08
C SER A 308 17.41 0.20 22.98
N LYS A 309 17.78 -0.04 21.72
CA LYS A 309 16.93 0.21 20.54
C LYS A 309 15.74 -0.75 20.49
N PHE A 310 15.90 -2.02 20.85
CA PHE A 310 14.80 -2.99 20.94
C PHE A 310 13.84 -2.68 22.09
N LYS A 311 14.36 -2.12 23.19
CA LYS A 311 13.55 -1.77 24.38
C LYS A 311 12.55 -0.66 24.11
N LEU A 312 12.78 0.20 23.13
CA LEU A 312 11.84 1.26 22.74
C LEU A 312 10.45 0.70 22.40
N ALA A 313 10.38 -0.49 21.82
CA ALA A 313 9.10 -1.13 21.49
C ALA A 313 8.19 -1.42 22.70
N PHE A 314 8.74 -1.47 23.91
CA PHE A 314 7.94 -1.68 25.14
C PHE A 314 7.23 -0.39 25.61
N ASP A 315 7.66 0.76 25.12
CA ASP A 315 7.05 2.04 25.42
C ASP A 315 5.84 2.31 24.47
N PHE A 316 5.69 1.48 23.41
CA PHE A 316 4.63 1.53 22.41
C PHE A 316 4.00 0.13 22.25
N PRO A 317 2.91 -0.17 22.96
CA PRO A 317 2.34 -1.54 23.00
C PRO A 317 1.90 -2.11 21.64
N SER A 318 1.50 -1.25 20.69
CA SER A 318 1.07 -1.62 19.34
C SER A 318 2.21 -1.67 18.32
N ALA A 319 3.43 -1.21 18.70
CA ALA A 319 4.54 -1.11 17.78
C ALA A 319 5.02 -2.47 17.26
N TYR A 320 5.41 -2.48 16.00
CA TYR A 320 6.02 -3.65 15.39
C TYR A 320 7.42 -3.89 15.98
N ARG A 321 7.65 -5.11 16.45
CA ARG A 321 8.97 -5.56 16.95
C ARG A 321 9.77 -6.30 15.90
N THR A 322 9.10 -6.71 14.80
CA THR A 322 9.70 -7.40 13.67
C THR A 322 9.08 -6.92 12.37
N SER A 323 9.83 -7.03 11.28
CA SER A 323 9.38 -6.73 9.91
C SER A 323 8.67 -7.90 9.22
N ALA A 324 8.31 -8.98 9.92
CA ALA A 324 7.77 -10.20 9.29
C ALA A 324 6.58 -9.96 8.35
N THR A 325 5.74 -8.97 8.63
CA THR A 325 4.64 -8.57 7.74
C THR A 325 5.19 -7.91 6.48
N LEU A 326 6.15 -6.99 6.62
CA LEU A 326 6.81 -6.32 5.50
C LEU A 326 7.57 -7.33 4.63
N ASP A 327 8.30 -8.28 5.23
CA ASP A 327 9.05 -9.31 4.48
C ASP A 327 8.12 -10.16 3.60
N ARG A 328 6.92 -10.51 4.09
CA ARG A 328 5.90 -11.19 3.27
C ARG A 328 5.42 -10.33 2.09
N LEU A 329 5.31 -9.03 2.28
CA LEU A 329 4.94 -8.08 1.24
C LEU A 329 6.06 -7.85 0.24
N MET A 330 7.31 -7.82 0.70
CA MET A 330 8.50 -7.80 -0.17
C MET A 330 8.57 -9.04 -1.06
N ASN A 331 8.24 -10.24 -0.56
CA ASN A 331 8.14 -11.46 -1.36
C ASN A 331 7.03 -11.39 -2.44
N TYR A 332 5.96 -10.66 -2.16
CA TYR A 332 4.94 -10.36 -3.18
C TYR A 332 5.51 -9.42 -4.25
N GLN A 333 6.17 -8.35 -3.86
CA GLN A 333 6.82 -7.42 -4.79
C GLN A 333 7.85 -8.14 -5.66
N ASP A 334 8.67 -9.04 -5.09
CA ASP A 334 9.62 -9.88 -5.84
C ASP A 334 8.95 -10.64 -6.96
N ARG A 335 7.85 -11.32 -6.66
CA ARG A 335 7.10 -12.10 -7.65
C ARG A 335 6.61 -11.24 -8.80
N VAL A 336 6.08 -10.05 -8.48
CA VAL A 336 5.55 -9.13 -9.48
C VAL A 336 6.68 -8.51 -10.32
N LEU A 337 7.78 -8.14 -9.70
CA LEU A 337 8.96 -7.58 -10.38
C LEU A 337 9.64 -8.63 -11.25
N TYR A 338 9.85 -9.83 -10.73
CA TYR A 338 10.47 -10.92 -11.46
C TYR A 338 9.65 -11.33 -12.69
N SER A 339 8.32 -11.40 -12.56
CA SER A 339 7.43 -11.69 -13.69
C SER A 339 7.42 -10.61 -14.77
N ALA A 340 7.84 -9.39 -14.44
CA ALA A 340 8.00 -8.27 -15.38
C ALA A 340 9.44 -8.13 -15.89
N GLN A 341 10.36 -9.03 -15.48
CA GLN A 341 11.80 -8.93 -15.76
C GLN A 341 12.37 -7.55 -15.37
N TYR A 342 11.90 -7.02 -14.24
CA TYR A 342 12.17 -5.67 -13.75
C TYR A 342 11.55 -4.56 -14.61
N PHE A 343 12.14 -3.36 -14.59
CA PHE A 343 11.56 -2.21 -15.29
C PHE A 343 12.35 -1.87 -16.55
N HIS A 344 11.59 -1.62 -17.62
CA HIS A 344 12.10 -1.14 -18.88
C HIS A 344 11.32 0.13 -19.25
N GLY A 345 12.03 1.22 -19.56
CA GLY A 345 11.42 2.48 -19.95
C GLY A 345 11.55 3.58 -18.88
N TYR A 346 10.48 4.30 -18.59
CA TYR A 346 10.54 5.50 -17.75
C TYR A 346 10.28 5.20 -16.28
N GLU A 347 11.01 5.88 -15.38
CA GLU A 347 10.85 5.79 -13.92
C GLU A 347 9.41 6.04 -13.47
N GLN A 348 8.72 7.01 -14.09
CA GLN A 348 7.31 7.27 -13.79
C GLN A 348 6.40 6.07 -14.06
N SER A 349 6.67 5.30 -15.14
CA SER A 349 5.93 4.07 -15.42
C SER A 349 6.22 2.99 -14.39
N ALA A 350 7.47 2.88 -13.95
CA ALA A 350 7.89 1.98 -12.89
C ALA A 350 7.21 2.35 -11.55
N LYS A 351 7.14 3.63 -11.21
CA LYS A 351 6.43 4.13 -10.02
C LYS A 351 4.94 3.77 -10.07
N LEU A 352 4.27 4.03 -11.21
CA LEU A 352 2.86 3.66 -11.39
C LEU A 352 2.64 2.14 -11.29
N PHE A 353 3.57 1.34 -11.81
CA PHE A 353 3.51 -0.12 -11.74
C PHE A 353 3.59 -0.61 -10.28
N LEU A 354 4.51 -0.10 -9.49
CA LEU A 354 4.63 -0.44 -8.06
C LEU A 354 3.39 -0.01 -7.27
N ARG A 355 2.89 1.19 -7.52
CA ARG A 355 1.65 1.68 -6.88
C ARG A 355 0.44 0.84 -7.26
N ALA A 356 0.31 0.43 -8.53
CA ALA A 356 -0.73 -0.48 -8.99
C ALA A 356 -0.61 -1.86 -8.32
N SER A 357 0.62 -2.35 -8.14
CA SER A 357 0.89 -3.59 -7.39
C SER A 357 0.44 -3.47 -5.93
N ALA A 358 0.71 -2.33 -5.29
CA ALA A 358 0.28 -2.06 -3.91
C ALA A 358 -1.26 -2.03 -3.79
N ILE A 359 -1.95 -1.32 -4.68
CA ILE A 359 -3.42 -1.31 -4.75
C ILE A 359 -3.96 -2.72 -4.98
N LEU A 360 -3.42 -3.45 -5.95
CA LEU A 360 -3.83 -4.82 -6.21
C LEU A 360 -3.67 -5.69 -4.97
N PHE A 361 -2.56 -5.54 -4.23
CA PHE A 361 -2.35 -6.24 -2.98
C PHE A 361 -3.42 -5.90 -1.93
N ASN A 362 -3.66 -4.61 -1.72
CA ASN A 362 -4.54 -4.12 -0.65
C ASN A 362 -6.01 -4.52 -0.86
N PHE A 363 -6.47 -4.56 -2.10
CA PHE A 363 -7.89 -4.83 -2.42
C PHE A 363 -8.17 -6.29 -2.78
N HIS A 364 -7.16 -7.03 -3.27
CA HIS A 364 -7.33 -8.41 -3.68
C HIS A 364 -7.81 -9.28 -2.50
N PRO A 365 -8.84 -10.12 -2.70
CA PRO A 365 -9.34 -10.98 -1.64
C PRO A 365 -8.29 -11.98 -1.16
N TYR A 366 -8.33 -12.31 0.12
CA TYR A 366 -7.49 -13.37 0.67
C TYR A 366 -7.78 -14.70 0.00
N GLY A 367 -6.75 -15.54 -0.13
CA GLY A 367 -6.88 -16.87 -0.70
C GLY A 367 -7.73 -17.80 0.17
N PHE A 368 -8.26 -18.87 -0.44
CA PHE A 368 -9.17 -19.83 0.19
C PHE A 368 -8.66 -20.35 1.54
N ARG A 369 -7.39 -20.80 1.60
CA ARG A 369 -6.80 -21.33 2.84
C ARG A 369 -6.78 -20.30 3.99
N PHE A 370 -6.54 -19.03 3.68
CA PHE A 370 -6.57 -17.96 4.68
C PHE A 370 -8.00 -17.70 5.15
N LYS A 371 -8.96 -17.60 4.23
CA LYS A 371 -10.37 -17.39 4.55
C LYS A 371 -10.97 -18.53 5.36
N HIS A 372 -10.54 -19.77 5.14
CA HIS A 372 -10.95 -20.91 5.94
C HIS A 372 -10.58 -20.74 7.42
N ASN A 373 -9.40 -20.22 7.72
CA ASN A 373 -8.95 -19.97 9.09
C ASN A 373 -9.49 -18.65 9.68
N PHE A 374 -9.86 -17.68 8.83
CA PHE A 374 -10.31 -16.35 9.21
C PHE A 374 -11.46 -15.90 8.29
N PRO A 375 -12.67 -16.46 8.48
CA PRO A 375 -13.81 -16.28 7.54
C PRO A 375 -14.25 -14.81 7.40
N ASP A 376 -14.15 -14.02 8.48
CA ASP A 376 -14.59 -12.63 8.51
C ASP A 376 -13.60 -11.66 7.80
N ARG A 377 -12.40 -12.14 7.42
CA ARG A 377 -11.39 -11.32 6.77
C ARG A 377 -11.46 -11.48 5.25
N ILE A 378 -11.83 -10.42 4.56
CA ILE A 378 -12.05 -10.41 3.11
C ILE A 378 -10.75 -10.06 2.36
N SER A 379 -10.10 -8.96 2.72
CA SER A 379 -8.90 -8.40 2.08
C SER A 379 -8.13 -7.52 3.06
N PRO A 380 -6.87 -7.14 2.78
CA PRO A 380 -6.16 -6.14 3.58
C PRO A 380 -6.95 -4.83 3.75
N PHE A 381 -7.63 -4.35 2.69
CA PHE A 381 -8.51 -3.18 2.77
C PHE A 381 -9.61 -3.35 3.85
N SER A 382 -10.27 -4.52 3.89
CA SER A 382 -11.32 -4.77 4.89
C SER A 382 -10.76 -4.89 6.31
N ASP A 383 -9.51 -5.31 6.46
CA ASP A 383 -8.87 -5.39 7.78
C ASP A 383 -8.69 -4.01 8.42
N ILE A 384 -8.35 -3.00 7.61
CA ILE A 384 -8.10 -1.64 8.09
C ILE A 384 -9.39 -0.85 8.30
N ASN A 385 -10.38 -1.02 7.38
CA ASN A 385 -11.61 -0.22 7.38
C ASN A 385 -12.81 -0.89 8.05
N ARG A 386 -12.79 -2.23 8.23
CA ARG A 386 -13.87 -3.05 8.79
C ARG A 386 -15.12 -3.15 7.90
N PHE A 387 -15.04 -2.73 6.65
CA PHE A 387 -16.10 -2.83 5.65
C PHE A 387 -15.56 -2.94 4.23
N VAL A 388 -16.45 -3.17 3.26
CA VAL A 388 -16.20 -3.07 1.82
C VAL A 388 -17.38 -2.35 1.16
N TYR A 389 -17.12 -1.59 0.09
CA TYR A 389 -18.16 -0.93 -0.71
C TYR A 389 -18.84 -1.86 -1.70
N HIS A 390 -18.15 -2.94 -2.06
CA HIS A 390 -18.60 -3.90 -3.07
C HIS A 390 -17.93 -5.26 -2.87
N ASP A 391 -18.69 -6.36 -3.14
CA ASP A 391 -18.18 -7.74 -2.99
C ASP A 391 -17.06 -8.07 -4.00
N ASN A 392 -17.17 -7.52 -5.22
CA ASN A 392 -16.10 -7.61 -6.21
C ASN A 392 -14.98 -6.61 -5.85
N TRP A 393 -13.77 -7.12 -5.71
CA TRP A 393 -12.61 -6.37 -5.23
C TRP A 393 -12.23 -5.19 -6.15
N LEU A 394 -12.39 -5.33 -7.48
CA LEU A 394 -12.05 -4.26 -8.41
C LEU A 394 -13.06 -3.13 -8.38
N HIS A 395 -14.38 -3.44 -8.27
CA HIS A 395 -15.41 -2.44 -8.02
C HIS A 395 -15.18 -1.74 -6.68
N ASN A 396 -14.84 -2.52 -5.62
CA ASN A 396 -14.52 -1.98 -4.31
C ASN A 396 -13.37 -0.96 -4.39
N PHE A 397 -12.28 -1.28 -5.10
CA PHE A 397 -11.19 -0.34 -5.36
C PHE A 397 -11.66 0.90 -6.12
N LEU A 398 -12.41 0.72 -7.22
CA LEU A 398 -12.86 1.86 -8.04
C LEU A 398 -13.76 2.83 -7.27
N ILE A 399 -14.60 2.32 -6.37
CA ILE A 399 -15.43 3.12 -5.48
C ILE A 399 -14.55 3.79 -4.42
N SER A 400 -13.69 3.03 -3.76
CA SER A 400 -12.80 3.55 -2.71
C SER A 400 -11.84 4.62 -3.21
N SER A 401 -11.36 4.52 -4.45
CA SER A 401 -10.55 5.54 -5.11
C SER A 401 -11.34 6.73 -5.66
N SER A 402 -12.65 6.77 -5.42
CA SER A 402 -13.51 7.88 -5.77
C SER A 402 -12.99 9.17 -5.16
N PHE A 403 -13.07 10.28 -5.92
CA PHE A 403 -12.64 11.61 -5.49
C PHE A 403 -11.12 11.77 -5.23
N ASN A 404 -10.39 10.70 -4.98
CA ASN A 404 -8.97 10.68 -4.63
C ASN A 404 -8.01 10.55 -5.82
N GLY A 405 -8.46 10.87 -7.03
CA GLY A 405 -7.62 10.79 -8.22
C GLY A 405 -6.47 11.81 -8.17
N SER A 406 -5.24 11.35 -7.90
CA SER A 406 -4.06 12.19 -8.08
C SER A 406 -3.75 12.34 -9.57
N ARG A 407 -3.37 13.56 -9.96
CA ARG A 407 -2.91 13.85 -11.30
C ARG A 407 -1.39 13.73 -11.34
N PHE A 408 -0.89 12.64 -11.90
CA PHE A 408 0.47 12.66 -12.38
C PHE A 408 0.51 13.56 -13.63
N LYS A 409 1.08 14.74 -13.49
CA LYS A 409 1.39 15.60 -14.65
C LYS A 409 2.43 14.85 -15.50
N HIS A 410 2.04 14.36 -16.67
CA HIS A 410 3.02 13.99 -17.67
C HIS A 410 3.74 15.27 -18.06
N LYS A 411 4.99 15.45 -17.65
CA LYS A 411 5.86 16.41 -18.32
C LYS A 411 5.93 15.96 -19.79
N LYS A 412 5.27 16.71 -20.68
CA LYS A 412 5.55 16.59 -22.10
C LYS A 412 7.03 16.92 -22.28
N ARG A 413 7.75 16.05 -22.99
CA ARG A 413 9.07 16.36 -23.54
C ARG A 413 8.98 17.57 -24.46
#